data_b5eb7ac4e00035a8f82e905bf7c7a44a
#
_entry.id   b5eb7ac4e00035a8f82e905bf7c7a44a
#
_cell.length_a   1.000
_cell.length_b   1.000
_cell.length_c   1.000
_cell.angle_alpha   90.00
_cell.angle_beta   90.00
_cell.angle_gamma   90.00
#
_symmetry.space_group_name_H-M   'P 1'
#
loop_
_entity.id
_entity.type
_entity.pdbx_description
1 polymer ?
#
loop_
_entity_poly.entity_id
_entity_poly.type
_entity_poly.pdbx_seq_one_letter_code
_entity_poly.pdbx_strand_id
1 'polypeptide(L)'
;MADFDELYRGLGRKVRQARQREGQRLSQDALAERLGISRASVVNIEAGRQRAPLHLLWQIAEVLGTDLTSMIPSREELLPQAKNIQLDREMMKQIEDAANGDADTLKVLTGFVGKLTATIETPHLDRKSHEERKPRR
;
A
#
# COMPACT_ATOMS: atom_id res chain seq x y z
N MET A 1 -12.62 -1.26 -8.69
CA MET A 1 -12.03 -2.60 -8.81
C MET A 1 -10.58 -2.51 -8.37
N ALA A 2 -10.11 -3.38 -7.51
CA ALA A 2 -8.71 -3.32 -7.09
C ALA A 2 -7.81 -3.63 -8.30
N ASP A 3 -6.81 -2.80 -8.51
CA ASP A 3 -5.80 -3.04 -9.54
C ASP A 3 -4.88 -4.17 -9.06
N PHE A 4 -5.07 -5.37 -9.58
CA PHE A 4 -4.26 -6.52 -9.21
C PHE A 4 -2.78 -6.34 -9.57
N ASP A 5 -2.47 -5.53 -10.56
CA ASP A 5 -1.08 -5.27 -10.92
C ASP A 5 -0.39 -4.46 -9.82
N GLU A 6 -1.07 -3.49 -9.20
CA GLU A 6 -0.54 -2.77 -8.05
C GLU A 6 -0.40 -3.67 -6.80
N LEU A 7 -1.34 -4.61 -6.60
CA LEU A 7 -1.23 -5.62 -5.55
C LEU A 7 0.07 -6.43 -5.70
N TYR A 8 0.34 -6.96 -6.90
CA TYR A 8 1.55 -7.75 -7.14
C TYR A 8 2.83 -6.94 -7.09
N ARG A 9 2.80 -5.67 -7.51
CA ARG A 9 3.93 -4.74 -7.32
C ARG A 9 4.20 -4.48 -5.83
N GLY A 10 3.16 -4.23 -5.06
CA GLY A 10 3.26 -4.03 -3.60
C GLY A 10 3.82 -5.26 -2.89
N LEU A 11 3.31 -6.43 -3.22
CA LEU A 11 3.78 -7.71 -2.71
C LEU A 11 5.26 -7.94 -3.08
N GLY A 12 5.63 -7.72 -4.33
CA GLY A 12 7.01 -7.86 -4.80
C GLY A 12 7.98 -6.95 -4.08
N ARG A 13 7.58 -5.68 -3.81
CA ARG A 13 8.37 -4.75 -2.98
C ARG A 13 8.60 -5.31 -1.57
N LYS A 14 7.58 -5.87 -0.94
CA LYS A 14 7.68 -6.46 0.42
C LYS A 14 8.57 -7.72 0.45
N VAL A 15 8.47 -8.58 -0.56
CA VAL A 15 9.37 -9.72 -0.74
C VAL A 15 10.82 -9.26 -0.83
N ARG A 16 11.09 -8.26 -1.68
CA ARG A 16 12.43 -7.69 -1.83
C ARG A 16 12.95 -7.07 -0.53
N GLN A 17 12.13 -6.32 0.18
CA GLN A 17 12.49 -5.71 1.46
C GLN A 17 12.82 -6.79 2.51
N ALA A 18 12.00 -7.84 2.63
CA ALA A 18 12.24 -8.95 3.55
C ALA A 18 13.56 -9.67 3.22
N ARG A 19 13.84 -9.91 1.93
CA ARG A 19 15.09 -10.53 1.49
C ARG A 19 16.33 -9.69 1.79
N GLN A 20 16.21 -8.36 1.71
CA GLN A 20 17.31 -7.42 1.94
C GLN A 20 17.46 -6.98 3.40
N ARG A 21 16.62 -7.49 4.30
CA ARG A 21 16.62 -7.12 5.72
C ARG A 21 17.98 -7.38 6.36
N GLU A 22 18.40 -6.48 7.27
CA GLU A 22 19.63 -6.66 8.02
C GLU A 22 19.62 -7.98 8.79
N GLY A 23 20.73 -8.72 8.69
CA GLY A 23 20.90 -10.06 9.26
C GLY A 23 20.58 -11.22 8.31
N GLN A 24 19.88 -11.00 7.20
CA GLN A 24 19.59 -12.08 6.22
C GLN A 24 20.20 -11.86 4.85
N ARG A 25 20.23 -10.69 4.31
CA ARG A 25 20.79 -10.25 3.00
C ARG A 25 20.97 -11.37 1.97
N LEU A 26 19.89 -12.09 1.69
CA LEU A 26 19.90 -13.13 0.67
C LEU A 26 20.01 -12.50 -0.73
N SER A 27 20.86 -13.07 -1.59
CA SER A 27 20.82 -12.72 -3.01
C SER A 27 19.57 -13.30 -3.68
N GLN A 28 19.20 -12.78 -4.85
CA GLN A 28 18.09 -13.36 -5.62
C GLN A 28 18.39 -14.80 -6.05
N ASP A 29 19.66 -15.10 -6.32
CA ASP A 29 20.12 -16.46 -6.64
C ASP A 29 19.95 -17.40 -5.44
N ALA A 30 20.37 -16.99 -4.24
CA ALA A 30 20.23 -17.79 -3.03
C ALA A 30 18.77 -18.02 -2.63
N LEU A 31 17.90 -17.02 -2.85
CA LEU A 31 16.46 -17.20 -2.63
C LEU A 31 15.87 -18.17 -3.65
N ALA A 32 16.24 -18.05 -4.92
CA ALA A 32 15.78 -18.93 -5.99
C ALA A 32 16.17 -20.40 -5.73
N GLU A 33 17.42 -20.62 -5.32
CA GLU A 33 17.93 -21.94 -4.95
C GLU A 33 17.13 -22.58 -3.81
N ARG A 34 16.88 -21.82 -2.73
CA ARG A 34 16.10 -22.31 -1.58
C ARG A 34 14.65 -22.63 -1.91
N LEU A 35 14.08 -21.91 -2.88
CA LEU A 35 12.71 -22.12 -3.34
C LEU A 35 12.57 -23.14 -4.47
N GLY A 36 13.69 -23.61 -5.03
CA GLY A 36 13.68 -24.52 -6.19
C GLY A 36 13.12 -23.90 -7.47
N ILE A 37 13.25 -22.57 -7.64
CA ILE A 37 12.79 -21.84 -8.82
C ILE A 37 13.95 -21.11 -9.50
N SER A 38 13.71 -20.56 -10.69
CA SER A 38 14.74 -19.78 -11.39
C SER A 38 14.95 -18.39 -10.76
N ARG A 39 16.16 -17.85 -10.85
CA ARG A 39 16.45 -16.45 -10.50
C ARG A 39 15.52 -15.48 -11.24
N ALA A 40 15.24 -15.75 -12.52
CA ALA A 40 14.35 -14.94 -13.33
C ALA A 40 12.93 -14.88 -12.71
N SER A 41 12.44 -15.99 -12.16
CA SER A 41 11.16 -16.03 -11.43
C SER A 41 11.20 -15.12 -10.21
N VAL A 42 12.26 -15.17 -9.39
CA VAL A 42 12.42 -14.27 -8.24
C VAL A 42 12.43 -12.81 -8.66
N VAL A 43 13.20 -12.46 -9.69
CA VAL A 43 13.25 -11.09 -10.24
C VAL A 43 11.86 -10.62 -10.69
N ASN A 44 11.11 -11.47 -11.37
CA ASN A 44 9.77 -11.14 -11.87
C ASN A 44 8.72 -11.04 -10.76
N ILE A 45 8.81 -11.88 -9.73
CA ILE A 45 7.96 -11.79 -8.53
C ILE A 45 8.24 -10.49 -7.78
N GLU A 46 9.51 -10.16 -7.52
CA GLU A 46 9.90 -8.92 -6.84
C GLU A 46 9.52 -7.66 -7.64
N ALA A 47 9.47 -7.75 -8.96
CA ALA A 47 9.03 -6.67 -9.83
C ALA A 47 7.49 -6.61 -10.02
N GLY A 48 6.74 -7.57 -9.47
CA GLY A 48 5.29 -7.68 -9.63
C GLY A 48 4.83 -8.10 -11.02
N ARG A 49 5.74 -8.58 -11.87
CA ARG A 49 5.44 -9.04 -13.23
C ARG A 49 4.96 -10.49 -13.30
N GLN A 50 5.32 -11.29 -12.31
CA GLN A 50 4.89 -12.68 -12.18
C GLN A 50 4.00 -12.84 -10.96
N ARG A 51 2.82 -13.41 -11.17
CA ARG A 51 1.89 -13.77 -10.10
C ARG A 51 2.35 -15.06 -9.46
N ALA A 52 2.83 -14.98 -8.22
CA ALA A 52 3.22 -16.14 -7.45
C ALA A 52 1.97 -16.82 -6.87
N PRO A 53 1.84 -18.16 -7.00
CA PRO A 53 0.75 -18.88 -6.35
C PRO A 53 0.94 -18.86 -4.82
N LEU A 54 -0.15 -19.05 -4.09
CA LEU A 54 -0.17 -18.93 -2.63
C LEU A 54 0.87 -19.82 -1.93
N HIS A 55 1.03 -21.07 -2.38
CA HIS A 55 2.00 -21.97 -1.80
C HIS A 55 3.45 -21.48 -1.96
N LEU A 56 3.78 -20.84 -3.08
CA LEU A 56 5.10 -20.25 -3.30
C LEU A 56 5.31 -19.02 -2.40
N LEU A 57 4.28 -18.20 -2.20
CA LEU A 57 4.33 -17.07 -1.27
C LEU A 57 4.55 -17.54 0.17
N TRP A 58 3.91 -18.64 0.56
CA TRP A 58 4.13 -19.28 1.84
C TRP A 58 5.59 -19.73 2.03
N GLN A 59 6.14 -20.43 1.04
CA GLN A 59 7.56 -20.86 1.06
C GLN A 59 8.51 -19.66 1.12
N ILE A 60 8.22 -18.58 0.39
CA ILE A 60 9.00 -17.34 0.46
C ILE A 60 8.99 -16.78 1.89
N ALA A 61 7.82 -16.73 2.52
CA ALA A 61 7.69 -16.25 3.89
C ALA A 61 8.49 -17.09 4.88
N GLU A 62 8.44 -18.42 4.76
CA GLU A 62 9.25 -19.34 5.59
C GLU A 62 10.76 -19.15 5.39
N VAL A 63 11.22 -19.08 4.14
CA VAL A 63 12.65 -18.89 3.83
C VAL A 63 13.15 -17.54 4.32
N LEU A 64 12.31 -16.50 4.28
CA LEU A 64 12.65 -15.16 4.73
C LEU A 64 12.37 -14.92 6.23
N GLY A 65 11.86 -15.93 6.96
CA GLY A 65 11.55 -15.82 8.39
C GLY A 65 10.54 -14.68 8.70
N THR A 66 9.55 -14.51 7.85
CA THR A 66 8.52 -13.49 7.98
C THR A 66 7.12 -14.10 7.86
N ASP A 67 6.10 -13.40 8.32
CA ASP A 67 4.72 -13.86 8.17
C ASP A 67 4.20 -13.54 6.76
N LEU A 68 3.45 -14.48 6.17
CA LEU A 68 2.80 -14.29 4.87
C LEU A 68 1.90 -13.05 4.88
N THR A 69 1.19 -12.81 5.97
CA THR A 69 0.29 -11.65 6.12
C THR A 69 1.03 -10.31 6.04
N SER A 70 2.27 -10.25 6.54
CA SER A 70 3.10 -9.04 6.46
C SER A 70 3.60 -8.75 5.04
N MET A 71 3.62 -9.77 4.17
CA MET A 71 4.01 -9.63 2.77
C MET A 71 2.84 -9.17 1.88
N ILE A 72 1.60 -9.32 2.34
CA ILE A 72 0.42 -8.86 1.60
C ILE A 72 0.24 -7.36 1.88
N PRO A 73 0.23 -6.51 0.82
CA PRO A 73 -0.02 -5.09 1.01
C PRO A 73 -1.41 -4.85 1.58
N SER A 74 -1.53 -3.92 2.51
CA SER A 74 -2.84 -3.51 3.01
C SER A 74 -3.62 -2.76 1.92
N ARG A 75 -4.94 -2.65 2.10
CA ARG A 75 -5.78 -1.92 1.17
C ARG A 75 -5.37 -0.45 1.05
N GLU A 76 -4.94 0.14 2.15
CA GLU A 76 -4.48 1.53 2.22
C GLU A 76 -3.18 1.73 1.44
N GLU A 77 -2.30 0.72 1.44
CA GLU A 77 -1.06 0.73 0.66
C GLU A 77 -1.30 0.57 -0.85
N LEU A 78 -2.43 -0.07 -1.22
CA LEU A 78 -2.82 -0.30 -2.62
C LEU A 78 -3.65 0.84 -3.21
N LEU A 79 -4.35 1.61 -2.36
CA LEU A 79 -5.00 2.81 -2.84
C LEU A 79 -3.88 3.72 -3.35
N PRO A 80 -4.04 4.32 -4.57
CA PRO A 80 -3.15 5.39 -4.95
C PRO A 80 -3.18 6.33 -3.75
N GLN A 81 -2.06 6.42 -3.06
CA GLN A 81 -1.92 7.43 -2.02
C GLN A 81 -2.34 8.70 -2.74
N ALA A 82 -3.52 9.18 -2.43
CA ALA A 82 -3.83 10.57 -2.70
C ALA A 82 -2.56 11.23 -2.22
N LYS A 83 -1.70 11.64 -3.18
CA LYS A 83 -0.41 12.26 -2.90
C LYS A 83 -0.76 13.15 -1.75
N ASN A 84 -0.21 12.86 -0.58
CA ASN A 84 -0.36 13.74 0.55
C ASN A 84 -0.10 15.08 -0.08
N ILE A 85 -1.16 15.82 -0.37
CA ILE A 85 -1.05 17.17 -0.89
C ILE A 85 -0.58 17.90 0.35
N GLN A 86 0.69 17.63 0.69
CA GLN A 86 1.43 18.61 1.43
C GLN A 86 1.25 19.84 0.54
N LEU A 87 0.41 20.75 1.01
CA LEU A 87 0.34 22.07 0.40
C LEU A 87 1.77 22.56 0.42
N ASP A 88 2.45 22.29 -0.69
CA ASP A 88 3.81 22.70 -0.90
C ASP A 88 3.79 24.23 -0.70
N ARG A 89 4.83 24.77 -0.11
CA ARG A 89 4.97 26.22 0.09
C ARG A 89 4.62 27.00 -1.18
N GLU A 90 4.88 26.42 -2.31
CA GLU A 90 4.62 26.97 -3.62
C GLU A 90 3.12 27.01 -3.93
N MET A 91 2.37 25.97 -3.57
CA MET A 91 0.92 25.91 -3.72
C MET A 91 0.20 26.85 -2.74
N MET A 92 0.71 26.96 -1.49
CA MET A 92 0.23 27.97 -0.53
C MET A 92 0.46 29.38 -1.04
N LYS A 93 1.61 29.65 -1.64
CA LYS A 93 1.92 30.95 -2.23
C LYS A 93 1.00 31.26 -3.43
N GLN A 94 0.71 30.27 -4.28
CA GLN A 94 -0.24 30.44 -5.40
C GLN A 94 -1.66 30.72 -4.92
N ILE A 95 -2.08 30.09 -3.81
CA ILE A 95 -3.40 30.35 -3.18
C ILE A 95 -3.43 31.77 -2.58
N GLU A 96 -2.35 32.19 -1.95
CA GLU A 96 -2.19 33.53 -1.36
C GLU A 96 -2.17 34.62 -2.43
N ASP A 97 -1.45 34.39 -3.53
CA ASP A 97 -1.40 35.26 -4.71
C ASP A 97 -2.78 35.32 -5.42
N ALA A 98 -3.48 34.19 -5.54
CA ALA A 98 -4.82 34.13 -6.14
C ALA A 98 -5.89 34.80 -5.27
N ALA A 99 -5.71 34.81 -3.94
CA ALA A 99 -6.60 35.51 -3.02
C ALA A 99 -6.41 37.04 -3.06
N ASN A 100 -5.41 37.54 -3.78
CA ASN A 100 -5.14 38.96 -4.00
C ASN A 100 -5.14 39.81 -2.70
N GLY A 101 -4.69 39.18 -1.57
CA GLY A 101 -4.65 39.85 -0.27
C GLY A 101 -5.99 39.96 0.47
N ASP A 102 -7.06 39.37 -0.08
CA ASP A 102 -8.35 39.33 0.60
C ASP A 102 -8.41 38.18 1.61
N ALA A 103 -8.44 38.50 2.91
CA ALA A 103 -8.45 37.58 4.02
C ALA A 103 -9.67 36.63 4.02
N ASP A 104 -10.81 37.08 3.53
CA ASP A 104 -12.03 36.27 3.46
C ASP A 104 -11.97 35.25 2.34
N THR A 105 -11.44 35.61 1.19
CA THR A 105 -11.19 34.70 0.05
C THR A 105 -10.15 33.65 0.41
N LEU A 106 -9.09 34.04 1.13
CA LEU A 106 -8.05 33.10 1.62
C LEU A 106 -8.65 32.05 2.57
N LYS A 107 -9.54 32.48 3.47
CA LYS A 107 -10.20 31.60 4.45
C LYS A 107 -11.15 30.61 3.78
N VAL A 108 -11.86 31.02 2.74
CA VAL A 108 -12.74 30.16 1.94
C VAL A 108 -11.92 29.14 1.15
N LEU A 109 -10.84 29.55 0.49
CA LEU A 109 -9.98 28.68 -0.30
C LEU A 109 -9.25 27.64 0.57
N THR A 110 -8.67 28.05 1.70
CA THR A 110 -8.04 27.13 2.66
C THR A 110 -9.05 26.19 3.30
N GLY A 111 -10.26 26.64 3.61
CA GLY A 111 -11.35 25.80 4.12
C GLY A 111 -11.83 24.77 3.09
N PHE A 112 -11.87 25.14 1.82
CA PHE A 112 -12.25 24.24 0.72
C PHE A 112 -11.19 23.15 0.49
N VAL A 113 -9.91 23.52 0.44
CA VAL A 113 -8.80 22.56 0.31
C VAL A 113 -8.75 21.63 1.52
N GLY A 114 -8.95 22.14 2.74
CA GLY A 114 -9.02 21.32 3.96
C GLY A 114 -10.19 20.33 3.95
N LYS A 115 -11.36 20.71 3.39
CA LYS A 115 -12.50 19.80 3.21
C LYS A 115 -12.23 18.74 2.14
N LEU A 116 -11.58 19.07 1.04
CA LEU A 116 -11.18 18.10 0.01
C LEU A 116 -10.21 17.07 0.56
N THR A 117 -9.23 17.48 1.35
CA THR A 117 -8.27 16.56 1.98
C THR A 117 -8.95 15.69 3.05
N ALA A 118 -9.88 16.22 3.84
CA ALA A 118 -10.63 15.48 4.86
C ALA A 118 -11.65 14.49 4.26
N THR A 119 -12.22 14.78 3.09
CA THR A 119 -13.19 13.89 2.41
C THR A 119 -12.51 12.65 1.81
N ILE A 120 -11.18 12.70 1.61
CA ILE A 120 -10.39 11.55 1.13
C ILE A 120 -10.06 10.58 2.29
N GLU A 121 -10.18 11.00 3.55
CA GLU A 121 -9.76 10.22 4.73
C GLU A 121 -10.83 9.29 5.33
N THR A 122 -12.10 9.30 4.92
CA THR A 122 -13.11 8.40 5.52
C THR A 122 -14.06 7.74 4.52
N PRO A 123 -13.82 6.50 4.12
CA PRO A 123 -14.92 5.57 3.91
C PRO A 123 -15.23 4.89 5.24
N HIS A 124 -16.19 5.44 5.97
CA HIS A 124 -16.79 4.81 7.13
C HIS A 124 -17.45 3.48 6.70
N LEU A 125 -16.80 2.36 6.97
CA LEU A 125 -17.42 1.04 6.92
C LEU A 125 -18.16 0.83 8.23
N ASP A 126 -19.47 1.12 8.19
CA ASP A 126 -20.45 0.76 9.19
C ASP A 126 -20.45 -0.77 9.38
N ARG A 127 -19.82 -1.24 10.44
CA ARG A 127 -19.89 -2.62 10.89
C ARG A 127 -21.24 -2.82 11.56
N LYS A 128 -22.28 -3.08 10.77
CA LYS A 128 -23.52 -3.64 11.32
C LYS A 128 -23.24 -5.05 11.85
N SER A 129 -23.28 -5.12 13.18
CA SER A 129 -23.42 -6.28 14.04
C SER A 129 -24.13 -7.48 13.38
N HIS A 130 -23.42 -8.59 13.27
CA HIS A 130 -24.03 -9.91 13.12
C HIS A 130 -24.67 -10.28 14.46
N GLU A 131 -25.96 -10.13 14.50
CA GLU A 131 -26.86 -10.61 15.55
C GLU A 131 -26.85 -12.15 15.58
N GLU A 132 -26.54 -12.68 16.73
CA GLU A 132 -26.52 -14.12 17.04
C GLU A 132 -27.86 -14.80 16.71
N ARG A 133 -27.84 -15.72 15.78
CA ARG A 133 -28.96 -16.71 15.69
C ARG A 133 -28.69 -17.88 16.62
N LYS A 134 -29.42 -17.91 17.75
CA LYS A 134 -29.55 -19.06 18.62
C LYS A 134 -30.13 -20.25 17.85
N PRO A 135 -29.65 -21.49 18.05
CA PRO A 135 -30.27 -22.68 17.50
C PRO A 135 -31.54 -23.01 18.31
N ARG A 136 -32.64 -23.18 17.59
CA ARG A 136 -33.86 -23.77 18.16
C ARG A 136 -33.71 -25.30 18.23
N ARG A 137 -34.07 -25.85 19.37
CA ARG A 137 -34.26 -27.29 19.64
C ARG A 137 -35.33 -27.91 18.72
#